data_8ad234835bbb3d61fb5e519377f3b4b2
#
_entry.id   8ad234835bbb3d61fb5e519377f3b4b2
#
_cell.length_a   1.000
_cell.length_b   1.000
_cell.length_c   1.000
_cell.angle_alpha   90.00
_cell.angle_beta   90.00
_cell.angle_gamma   90.00
#
_symmetry.space_group_name_H-M   'P 1'
#
loop_
_entity.id
_entity.type
_entity.pdbx_description
1 polymer ?
#
loop_
_entity_poly.entity_id
_entity_poly.type
_entity_poly.pdbx_seq_one_letter_code
_entity_poly.pdbx_strand_id
1 'polypeptide(L)'
;MDEMAVDVCVVGAGPVGATLACRLAAGGVRVAVVDRAPLPPMEHPDFDGRAYAVAAGSRPLLEDSGVWDALPLPSGPILDIRVSDGRVGQPASRLHLHFSHRDARPGGTGDRPFGWMVEARSLRVAVNRVLHASPGVQVFAPARARAERRVEGAVVHIEGGPSIACRLVVAAEGRDSPLRAAAGIPVTRAPYD
;
A
#
# COMPACT_ATOMS: atom_id res chain seq x y z
N MET A 1 -5.46 32.19 -0.09
CA MET A 1 -5.36 30.73 -0.37
C MET A 1 -5.84 30.05 0.88
N ASP A 2 -6.89 29.25 0.78
CA ASP A 2 -7.44 28.55 1.95
C ASP A 2 -6.42 27.50 2.42
N GLU A 3 -5.96 27.64 3.66
CA GLU A 3 -5.09 26.67 4.30
C GLU A 3 -5.98 25.66 5.05
N MET A 4 -5.91 24.42 4.64
CA MET A 4 -6.64 23.32 5.27
C MET A 4 -5.73 22.65 6.31
N ALA A 5 -6.29 22.23 7.44
CA ALA A 5 -5.55 21.56 8.50
C ALA A 5 -6.03 20.11 8.69
N VAL A 6 -5.08 19.18 8.66
CA VAL A 6 -5.28 17.75 8.98
C VAL A 6 -4.21 17.26 9.96
N ASP A 7 -4.37 16.06 10.49
CA ASP A 7 -3.36 15.50 11.38
C ASP A 7 -2.23 14.84 10.58
N VAL A 8 -2.58 14.12 9.50
CA VAL A 8 -1.62 13.41 8.64
C VAL A 8 -1.92 13.69 7.16
N CYS A 9 -0.87 13.99 6.39
CA CYS A 9 -0.95 14.04 4.93
C CYS A 9 -0.16 12.87 4.34
N VAL A 10 -0.83 11.98 3.59
CA VAL A 10 -0.22 10.85 2.89
C VAL A 10 -0.05 11.22 1.42
N VAL A 11 1.18 11.22 0.93
CA VAL A 11 1.47 11.47 -0.49
C VAL A 11 1.77 10.14 -1.16
N GLY A 12 0.91 9.76 -2.09
CA GLY A 12 0.87 8.45 -2.74
C GLY A 12 -0.26 7.57 -2.21
N ALA A 13 -1.25 7.26 -3.05
CA ALA A 13 -2.40 6.42 -2.75
C ALA A 13 -2.30 5.03 -3.40
N GLY A 14 -1.09 4.50 -3.51
CA GLY A 14 -0.90 3.08 -3.80
C GLY A 14 -1.45 2.21 -2.65
N PRO A 15 -1.41 0.86 -2.79
CA PRO A 15 -1.97 -0.05 -1.78
C PRO A 15 -1.50 0.25 -0.35
N VAL A 16 -0.24 0.65 -0.19
CA VAL A 16 0.34 0.95 1.13
C VAL A 16 -0.18 2.26 1.69
N GLY A 17 -0.08 3.37 0.92
CA GLY A 17 -0.47 4.69 1.39
C GLY A 17 -1.97 4.80 1.64
N ALA A 18 -2.78 4.26 0.75
CA ALA A 18 -4.23 4.31 0.90
C ALA A 18 -4.73 3.41 2.04
N THR A 19 -4.17 2.20 2.23
CA THR A 19 -4.50 1.36 3.40
C THR A 19 -4.13 2.07 4.71
N LEU A 20 -2.96 2.72 4.75
CA LEU A 20 -2.57 3.52 5.92
C LEU A 20 -3.57 4.65 6.18
N ALA A 21 -3.96 5.39 5.14
CA ALA A 21 -4.94 6.48 5.27
C ALA A 21 -6.28 5.99 5.81
N CYS A 22 -6.81 4.89 5.26
CA CYS A 22 -8.05 4.26 5.74
C CYS A 22 -7.93 3.83 7.20
N ARG A 23 -6.80 3.20 7.58
CA ARG A 23 -6.60 2.74 8.96
C ARG A 23 -6.48 3.89 9.96
N LEU A 24 -5.80 4.96 9.58
CA LEU A 24 -5.70 6.18 10.41
C LEU A 24 -7.08 6.82 10.59
N ALA A 25 -7.85 6.96 9.51
CA ALA A 25 -9.19 7.53 9.55
C ALA A 25 -10.15 6.68 10.40
N ALA A 26 -10.07 5.36 10.32
CA ALA A 26 -10.84 4.44 11.19
C ALA A 26 -10.48 4.63 12.69
N GLY A 27 -9.28 5.12 12.98
CA GLY A 27 -8.84 5.53 14.32
C GLY A 27 -9.19 6.97 14.71
N GLY A 28 -9.97 7.70 13.89
CA GLY A 28 -10.39 9.07 14.17
C GLY A 28 -9.37 10.14 13.79
N VAL A 29 -8.29 9.79 13.07
CA VAL A 29 -7.28 10.74 12.59
C VAL A 29 -7.80 11.41 11.31
N ARG A 30 -7.68 12.73 11.21
CA ARG A 30 -8.00 13.48 9.99
C ARG A 30 -6.86 13.34 9.00
N VAL A 31 -7.16 12.80 7.81
CA VAL A 31 -6.14 12.47 6.81
C VAL A 31 -6.43 13.17 5.48
N ALA A 32 -5.40 13.77 4.89
CA ALA A 32 -5.40 14.15 3.49
C ALA A 32 -4.55 13.14 2.68
N VAL A 33 -5.03 12.76 1.52
CA VAL A 33 -4.31 11.88 0.59
C VAL A 33 -4.11 12.60 -0.73
N VAL A 34 -2.88 12.65 -1.22
CA VAL A 34 -2.54 13.26 -2.51
C VAL A 34 -1.94 12.21 -3.42
N ASP A 35 -2.47 12.03 -4.62
CA ASP A 35 -1.88 11.14 -5.62
C ASP A 35 -1.88 11.76 -7.01
N ARG A 36 -0.79 11.53 -7.75
CA ARG A 36 -0.62 12.01 -9.13
C ARG A 36 -1.51 11.31 -10.15
N ALA A 37 -1.94 10.09 -9.85
CA ALA A 37 -2.83 9.32 -10.70
C ALA A 37 -4.30 9.52 -10.28
N PRO A 38 -5.25 9.44 -11.21
CA PRO A 38 -6.66 9.36 -10.86
C PRO A 38 -6.93 8.09 -10.05
N LEU A 39 -7.80 8.19 -9.04
CA LEU A 39 -8.19 7.09 -8.16
C LEU A 39 -9.68 6.79 -8.36
N PRO A 40 -10.07 6.14 -9.48
CA PRO A 40 -11.47 5.83 -9.73
C PRO A 40 -12.01 4.89 -8.65
N PRO A 41 -13.12 5.22 -7.96
CA PRO A 41 -13.57 4.45 -6.79
C PRO A 41 -14.15 3.08 -7.15
N MET A 42 -14.64 2.88 -8.36
CA MET A 42 -15.52 1.75 -8.68
C MET A 42 -15.10 0.91 -9.90
N GLU A 43 -14.15 1.35 -10.70
CA GLU A 43 -13.75 0.60 -11.88
C GLU A 43 -12.88 -0.60 -11.54
N HIS A 44 -13.30 -1.79 -12.00
CA HIS A 44 -12.48 -2.99 -11.93
C HIS A 44 -11.65 -3.08 -13.22
N PRO A 45 -10.36 -2.73 -13.18
CA PRO A 45 -9.54 -2.71 -14.39
C PRO A 45 -9.32 -4.12 -14.93
N ASP A 46 -8.95 -4.22 -16.19
CA ASP A 46 -8.58 -5.48 -16.81
C ASP A 46 -7.43 -6.15 -16.04
N PHE A 47 -7.38 -7.47 -16.10
CA PHE A 47 -6.33 -8.23 -15.46
C PHE A 47 -4.99 -8.00 -16.16
N ASP A 48 -4.04 -7.43 -15.45
CA ASP A 48 -2.70 -7.09 -15.94
C ASP A 48 -1.62 -8.16 -15.62
N GLY A 49 -2.04 -9.34 -15.17
CA GLY A 49 -1.16 -10.45 -14.82
C GLY A 49 -0.50 -10.33 -13.44
N ARG A 50 -0.76 -9.26 -12.68
CA ARG A 50 -0.13 -9.04 -11.38
C ARG A 50 -0.99 -9.54 -10.23
N ALA A 51 -0.31 -10.20 -9.28
CA ALA A 51 -0.89 -10.54 -7.99
C ALA A 51 0.10 -10.19 -6.87
N TYR A 52 -0.43 -9.88 -5.70
CA TYR A 52 0.35 -9.63 -4.50
C TYR A 52 0.25 -10.82 -3.55
N ALA A 53 1.39 -11.27 -3.03
CA ALA A 53 1.44 -12.17 -1.89
C ALA A 53 1.31 -11.32 -0.61
N VAL A 54 0.11 -11.26 -0.08
CA VAL A 54 -0.17 -10.56 1.19
C VAL A 54 0.21 -11.49 2.34
N ALA A 55 1.25 -11.16 3.07
CA ALA A 55 1.70 -11.95 4.21
C ALA A 55 0.63 -12.04 5.31
N ALA A 56 0.61 -13.15 6.05
CA ALA A 56 -0.33 -13.37 7.15
C ALA A 56 -0.33 -12.22 8.18
N GLY A 57 0.85 -11.65 8.48
CA GLY A 57 0.98 -10.52 9.40
C GLY A 57 0.43 -9.19 8.88
N SER A 58 0.21 -9.06 7.55
CA SER A 58 -0.37 -7.84 6.95
C SER A 58 -1.90 -7.89 6.86
N ARG A 59 -2.49 -9.07 6.91
CA ARG A 59 -3.94 -9.25 6.78
C ARG A 59 -4.74 -8.51 7.86
N PRO A 60 -4.40 -8.56 9.17
CA PRO A 60 -5.14 -7.83 10.18
C PRO A 60 -5.22 -6.32 9.91
N LEU A 61 -4.15 -5.72 9.36
CA LEU A 61 -4.16 -4.30 8.99
C LEU A 61 -5.17 -4.02 7.86
N LEU A 62 -5.27 -4.91 6.88
CA LEU A 62 -6.24 -4.79 5.79
C LEU A 62 -7.68 -5.01 6.28
N GLU A 63 -7.89 -5.93 7.22
CA GLU A 63 -9.18 -6.16 7.88
C GLU A 63 -9.60 -4.93 8.70
N ASP A 64 -8.73 -4.45 9.57
CA ASP A 64 -8.98 -3.26 10.41
C ASP A 64 -9.23 -1.98 9.62
N SER A 65 -8.69 -1.88 8.40
CA SER A 65 -8.95 -0.75 7.49
C SER A 65 -10.21 -0.92 6.64
N GLY A 66 -10.89 -2.07 6.70
CA GLY A 66 -12.03 -2.44 5.86
C GLY A 66 -11.67 -2.82 4.42
N VAL A 67 -10.40 -2.80 4.06
CA VAL A 67 -9.94 -3.08 2.68
C VAL A 67 -10.10 -4.57 2.35
N TRP A 68 -9.86 -5.45 3.33
CA TRP A 68 -9.96 -6.90 3.12
C TRP A 68 -11.37 -7.33 2.74
N ASP A 69 -12.37 -6.83 3.45
CA ASP A 69 -13.79 -7.18 3.22
C ASP A 69 -14.35 -6.52 1.95
N ALA A 70 -13.69 -5.47 1.47
CA ALA A 70 -14.05 -4.79 0.23
C ALA A 70 -13.47 -5.45 -1.04
N LEU A 71 -12.66 -6.51 -0.91
CA LEU A 71 -12.08 -7.21 -2.07
C LEU A 71 -13.20 -7.77 -2.97
N PRO A 72 -13.22 -7.44 -4.27
CA PRO A 72 -14.26 -7.91 -5.18
C PRO A 72 -14.11 -9.38 -5.58
N LEU A 73 -12.89 -9.93 -5.44
CA LEU A 73 -12.57 -11.31 -5.76
C LEU A 73 -11.96 -12.02 -4.54
N PRO A 74 -12.22 -13.33 -4.38
CA PRO A 74 -11.65 -14.09 -3.28
C PRO A 74 -10.12 -14.17 -3.40
N SER A 75 -9.46 -14.17 -2.26
CA SER A 75 -8.01 -14.37 -2.15
C SER A 75 -7.65 -15.84 -2.01
N GLY A 76 -6.58 -16.28 -2.70
CA GLY A 76 -6.08 -17.65 -2.62
C GLY A 76 -5.09 -17.83 -1.46
N PRO A 77 -5.30 -18.76 -0.50
CA PRO A 77 -4.34 -18.96 0.59
C PRO A 77 -3.03 -19.57 0.09
N ILE A 78 -1.91 -19.11 0.61
CA ILE A 78 -0.56 -19.64 0.37
C ILE A 78 -0.29 -20.68 1.46
N LEU A 79 -0.45 -21.96 1.10
CA LEU A 79 -0.30 -23.08 2.03
C LEU A 79 1.09 -23.68 1.99
N ASP A 80 1.75 -23.61 0.84
CA ASP A 80 3.08 -24.17 0.62
C ASP A 80 3.95 -23.18 -0.14
N ILE A 81 5.23 -23.09 0.23
CA ILE A 81 6.25 -22.34 -0.48
C ILE A 81 7.36 -23.30 -0.86
N ARG A 82 7.66 -23.40 -2.16
CA ARG A 82 8.77 -24.19 -2.67
C ARG A 82 9.77 -23.29 -3.38
N VAL A 83 11.03 -23.43 -3.02
CA VAL A 83 12.13 -22.68 -3.62
C VAL A 83 13.11 -23.67 -4.21
N SER A 84 13.29 -23.65 -5.52
CA SER A 84 14.25 -24.49 -6.24
C SER A 84 15.15 -23.63 -7.12
N ASP A 85 16.38 -24.07 -7.33
CA ASP A 85 17.23 -23.52 -8.37
C ASP A 85 16.79 -24.04 -9.74
N GLY A 86 16.90 -23.21 -10.77
CA GLY A 86 16.50 -23.57 -12.13
C GLY A 86 16.96 -22.57 -13.17
N ARG A 87 16.94 -23.01 -14.42
CA ARG A 87 17.19 -22.16 -15.59
C ARG A 87 15.95 -22.14 -16.47
N VAL A 88 15.69 -21.01 -17.12
CA VAL A 88 14.58 -20.90 -18.07
C VAL A 88 14.68 -21.98 -19.15
N GLY A 89 13.59 -22.70 -19.41
CA GLY A 89 13.53 -23.79 -20.38
C GLY A 89 14.08 -25.14 -19.89
N GLN A 90 14.51 -25.25 -18.64
CA GLN A 90 14.92 -26.50 -18.02
C GLN A 90 13.99 -26.90 -16.87
N PRO A 91 13.85 -28.21 -16.54
CA PRO A 91 13.14 -28.64 -15.36
C PRO A 91 13.76 -28.06 -14.09
N ALA A 92 12.92 -27.71 -13.11
CA ALA A 92 13.37 -27.27 -11.80
C ALA A 92 14.20 -28.37 -11.12
N SER A 93 15.20 -27.97 -10.33
CA SER A 93 16.02 -28.90 -9.55
C SER A 93 15.15 -29.77 -8.65
N ARG A 94 15.51 -31.05 -8.51
CA ARG A 94 14.89 -31.95 -7.53
C ARG A 94 15.25 -31.58 -6.09
N LEU A 95 16.34 -30.86 -5.88
CA LEU A 95 16.70 -30.28 -4.59
C LEU A 95 15.96 -28.95 -4.45
N HIS A 96 15.05 -28.88 -3.52
CA HIS A 96 14.26 -27.67 -3.25
C HIS A 96 14.03 -27.52 -1.74
N LEU A 97 13.88 -26.29 -1.31
CA LEU A 97 13.36 -25.96 0.01
C LEU A 97 11.83 -26.03 -0.08
N HIS A 98 11.22 -26.69 0.90
CA HIS A 98 9.77 -26.75 1.02
C HIS A 98 9.37 -26.27 2.43
N PHE A 99 8.44 -25.32 2.47
CA PHE A 99 7.81 -24.83 3.69
C PHE A 99 6.33 -25.13 3.57
N SER A 100 5.78 -25.90 4.51
CA SER A 100 4.34 -26.14 4.60
C SER A 100 3.77 -25.38 5.80
N HIS A 101 2.57 -24.82 5.64
CA HIS A 101 1.84 -24.19 6.74
C HIS A 101 1.60 -25.18 7.92
N ARG A 102 1.64 -26.50 7.64
CA ARG A 102 1.50 -27.56 8.64
C ARG A 102 2.77 -27.85 9.46
N ASP A 103 3.92 -27.40 8.95
CA ASP A 103 5.23 -27.62 9.62
C ASP A 103 5.44 -26.63 10.79
N ALA A 104 4.38 -26.26 11.49
CA ALA A 104 4.42 -25.27 12.54
C ALA A 104 5.31 -25.74 13.71
N ARG A 105 6.40 -24.99 13.94
CA ARG A 105 7.21 -25.10 15.15
C ARG A 105 6.47 -24.46 16.33
N PRO A 106 6.80 -24.81 17.59
CA PRO A 106 6.30 -24.11 18.76
C PRO A 106 6.51 -22.59 18.60
N GLY A 107 5.42 -21.81 18.62
CA GLY A 107 5.42 -20.37 18.29
C GLY A 107 5.15 -20.03 16.83
N GLY A 108 5.00 -21.00 15.94
CA GLY A 108 4.60 -20.80 14.54
C GLY A 108 3.11 -20.48 14.35
N THR A 109 2.72 -20.22 13.11
CA THR A 109 1.36 -19.81 12.74
C THR A 109 0.29 -20.91 12.92
N GLY A 110 0.68 -22.14 13.29
CA GLY A 110 -0.22 -23.29 13.34
C GLY A 110 -0.75 -23.63 11.95
N ASP A 111 -2.02 -24.03 11.88
CA ASP A 111 -2.72 -24.39 10.62
C ASP A 111 -3.06 -23.17 9.74
N ARG A 112 -2.42 -22.00 9.98
CA ARG A 112 -2.72 -20.76 9.25
C ARG A 112 -1.88 -20.66 7.97
N PRO A 113 -2.45 -20.14 6.87
CA PRO A 113 -1.69 -19.84 5.65
C PRO A 113 -0.52 -18.89 5.92
N PHE A 114 0.55 -18.99 5.14
CA PHE A 114 1.66 -18.01 5.15
C PHE A 114 1.20 -16.61 4.72
N GLY A 115 0.14 -16.55 3.93
CA GLY A 115 -0.46 -15.35 3.39
C GLY A 115 -1.51 -15.69 2.34
N TRP A 116 -1.85 -14.72 1.51
CA TRP A 116 -2.85 -14.86 0.47
C TRP A 116 -2.40 -14.19 -0.82
N MET A 117 -2.68 -14.86 -1.93
CA MET A 117 -2.55 -14.25 -3.25
C MET A 117 -3.78 -13.40 -3.54
N VAL A 118 -3.56 -12.13 -3.81
CA VAL A 118 -4.61 -11.14 -4.13
C VAL A 118 -4.27 -10.50 -5.47
N GLU A 119 -5.20 -10.49 -6.42
CA GLU A 119 -4.99 -9.80 -7.69
C GLU A 119 -4.76 -8.29 -7.44
N ALA A 120 -3.75 -7.73 -8.13
CA ALA A 120 -3.38 -6.32 -7.94
C ALA A 120 -4.54 -5.36 -8.24
N ARG A 121 -5.34 -5.67 -9.29
CA ARG A 121 -6.54 -4.91 -9.65
C ARG A 121 -7.60 -4.97 -8.55
N SER A 122 -7.85 -6.15 -7.97
CA SER A 122 -8.82 -6.34 -6.88
C SER A 122 -8.45 -5.53 -5.65
N LEU A 123 -7.18 -5.55 -5.27
CA LEU A 123 -6.68 -4.75 -4.16
C LEU A 123 -6.83 -3.25 -4.44
N ARG A 124 -6.56 -2.80 -5.67
CA ARG A 124 -6.74 -1.39 -6.06
C ARG A 124 -8.20 -0.96 -5.91
N VAL A 125 -9.15 -1.76 -6.43
CA VAL A 125 -10.59 -1.46 -6.32
C VAL A 125 -11.02 -1.37 -4.86
N ALA A 126 -10.63 -2.35 -4.03
CA ALA A 126 -10.96 -2.38 -2.62
C ALA A 126 -10.42 -1.14 -1.89
N VAL A 127 -9.15 -0.83 -2.09
CA VAL A 127 -8.48 0.32 -1.47
C VAL A 127 -9.15 1.63 -1.89
N ASN A 128 -9.39 1.85 -3.20
CA ASN A 128 -10.02 3.08 -3.68
C ASN A 128 -11.44 3.22 -3.14
N ARG A 129 -12.23 2.13 -3.12
CA ARG A 129 -13.58 2.14 -2.56
C ARG A 129 -13.59 2.57 -1.11
N VAL A 130 -12.75 1.96 -0.28
CA VAL A 130 -12.68 2.27 1.15
C VAL A 130 -12.16 3.69 1.38
N LEU A 131 -11.14 4.10 0.61
CA LEU A 131 -10.57 5.44 0.70
C LEU A 131 -11.63 6.53 0.49
N HIS A 132 -12.42 6.42 -0.58
CA HIS A 132 -13.47 7.39 -0.89
C HIS A 132 -14.68 7.31 0.05
N ALA A 133 -14.92 6.15 0.66
CA ALA A 133 -16.01 5.97 1.65
C ALA A 133 -15.61 6.40 3.07
N SER A 134 -14.34 6.66 3.34
CA SER A 134 -13.82 6.99 4.68
C SER A 134 -14.09 8.46 5.05
N PRO A 135 -14.97 8.78 6.01
CA PRO A 135 -15.36 10.17 6.29
C PRO A 135 -14.22 11.07 6.77
N GLY A 136 -13.18 10.48 7.37
CA GLY A 136 -12.01 11.20 7.87
C GLY A 136 -10.91 11.43 6.82
N VAL A 137 -11.14 11.03 5.56
CA VAL A 137 -10.15 11.14 4.48
C VAL A 137 -10.60 12.16 3.44
N GLN A 138 -9.70 13.09 3.11
CA GLN A 138 -9.87 14.00 1.98
C GLN A 138 -8.89 13.60 0.87
N VAL A 139 -9.41 13.34 -0.33
CA VAL A 139 -8.62 12.85 -1.47
C VAL A 139 -8.40 13.95 -2.50
N PHE A 140 -7.14 14.16 -2.86
CA PHE A 140 -6.69 15.06 -3.91
C PHE A 140 -5.99 14.23 -5.00
N ALA A 141 -6.76 13.84 -6.01
CA ALA A 141 -6.27 13.03 -7.14
C ALA A 141 -7.12 13.28 -8.40
N PRO A 142 -6.50 13.50 -9.57
CA PRO A 142 -5.06 13.56 -9.78
C PRO A 142 -4.44 14.88 -9.31
N ALA A 143 -3.37 14.81 -8.53
CA ALA A 143 -2.67 16.01 -8.05
C ALA A 143 -1.19 15.71 -7.75
N ARG A 144 -0.34 16.72 -7.92
CA ARG A 144 1.06 16.66 -7.48
C ARG A 144 1.23 17.53 -6.25
N ALA A 145 2.15 17.14 -5.37
CA ALA A 145 2.43 17.87 -4.16
C ALA A 145 3.92 17.98 -3.88
N ARG A 146 4.30 19.04 -3.18
CA ARG A 146 5.60 19.18 -2.53
C ARG A 146 5.38 19.45 -1.05
N ALA A 147 6.27 18.99 -0.20
CA ALA A 147 6.19 19.22 1.24
C ALA A 147 7.27 20.20 1.67
N GLU A 148 6.90 21.11 2.56
CA GLU A 148 7.77 22.04 3.27
C GLU A 148 7.75 21.66 4.74
N ARG A 149 8.92 21.35 5.32
CA ARG A 149 9.05 21.03 6.74
C ARG A 149 9.00 22.32 7.57
N ARG A 150 8.28 22.26 8.68
CA ARG A 150 8.19 23.35 9.69
C ARG A 150 8.60 22.81 11.06
N VAL A 151 8.76 23.70 12.03
CA VAL A 151 9.14 23.33 13.40
C VAL A 151 8.09 22.41 14.03
N GLU A 152 6.81 22.67 13.79
CA GLU A 152 5.68 21.92 14.36
C GLU A 152 4.90 21.14 13.29
N GLY A 153 5.58 20.47 12.37
CA GLY A 153 4.93 19.66 11.34
C GLY A 153 5.39 19.97 9.92
N ALA A 154 4.45 20.12 9.01
CA ALA A 154 4.73 20.43 7.61
C ALA A 154 3.55 21.12 6.93
N VAL A 155 3.84 21.72 5.78
CA VAL A 155 2.83 22.19 4.83
C VAL A 155 3.03 21.44 3.51
N VAL A 156 1.97 20.81 3.02
CA VAL A 156 1.95 20.17 1.72
C VAL A 156 1.24 21.09 0.73
N HIS A 157 1.97 21.53 -0.29
CA HIS A 157 1.47 22.39 -1.35
C HIS A 157 1.02 21.53 -2.53
N ILE A 158 -0.27 21.62 -2.86
CA ILE A 158 -0.84 20.95 -4.04
C ILE A 158 -0.69 21.87 -5.25
N GLU A 159 -0.16 21.35 -6.36
CA GLU A 159 -0.07 22.11 -7.61
C GLU A 159 -1.45 22.51 -8.10
N GLY A 160 -1.70 23.82 -8.23
CA GLY A 160 -3.01 24.35 -8.64
C GLY A 160 -4.14 24.18 -7.62
N GLY A 161 -3.83 23.80 -6.39
CA GLY A 161 -4.77 23.53 -5.31
C GLY A 161 -4.44 24.22 -3.98
N PRO A 162 -5.10 23.81 -2.89
CA PRO A 162 -4.87 24.36 -1.57
C PRO A 162 -3.52 23.97 -1.00
N SER A 163 -3.11 24.66 0.08
CA SER A 163 -2.03 24.23 0.95
C SER A 163 -2.62 23.49 2.15
N ILE A 164 -1.98 22.38 2.55
CA ILE A 164 -2.42 21.50 3.63
C ILE A 164 -1.41 21.57 4.78
N ALA A 165 -1.80 22.17 5.90
CA ALA A 165 -1.03 22.09 7.13
C ALA A 165 -1.27 20.74 7.81
N CYS A 166 -0.20 20.08 8.27
CA CYS A 166 -0.30 18.76 8.93
C CYS A 166 0.82 18.57 9.95
N ARG A 167 0.57 17.69 10.92
CA ARG A 167 1.57 17.32 11.93
C ARG A 167 2.58 16.32 11.37
N LEU A 168 2.18 15.48 10.42
CA LEU A 168 3.01 14.45 9.81
C LEU A 168 2.73 14.35 8.31
N VAL A 169 3.80 14.28 7.51
CA VAL A 169 3.74 13.89 6.10
C VAL A 169 4.30 12.49 5.95
N VAL A 170 3.57 11.64 5.25
CA VAL A 170 3.99 10.28 4.90
C VAL A 170 4.27 10.20 3.40
N ALA A 171 5.52 9.92 3.03
CA ALA A 171 5.92 9.70 1.65
C ALA A 171 5.64 8.23 1.25
N ALA A 172 4.52 7.99 0.58
CA ALA A 172 4.10 6.69 0.08
C ALA A 172 4.09 6.59 -1.46
N GLU A 173 4.87 7.45 -2.13
CA GLU A 173 4.93 7.62 -3.59
C GLU A 173 5.63 6.48 -4.35
N GLY A 174 6.12 5.48 -3.62
CA GLY A 174 6.79 4.32 -4.18
C GLY A 174 8.29 4.52 -4.41
N ARG A 175 8.83 3.70 -5.31
CA ARG A 175 10.27 3.55 -5.54
C ARG A 175 10.99 4.86 -5.89
N ASP A 176 10.37 5.72 -6.67
CA ASP A 176 10.96 6.96 -7.17
C ASP A 176 10.36 8.21 -6.47
N SER A 177 10.13 8.10 -5.16
CA SER A 177 9.53 9.15 -4.33
C SER A 177 10.28 10.48 -4.42
N PRO A 178 9.66 11.56 -4.94
CA PRO A 178 10.20 12.90 -4.89
C PRO A 178 10.38 13.44 -3.47
N LEU A 179 9.46 13.13 -2.55
CA LEU A 179 9.57 13.58 -1.15
C LEU A 179 10.78 12.95 -0.45
N ARG A 180 11.07 11.67 -0.71
CA ARG A 180 12.28 11.04 -0.20
C ARG A 180 13.53 11.76 -0.72
N ALA A 181 13.57 12.08 -2.01
CA ALA A 181 14.69 12.79 -2.62
C ALA A 181 14.84 14.21 -2.02
N ALA A 182 13.73 14.94 -1.85
CA ALA A 182 13.70 16.25 -1.23
C ALA A 182 14.14 16.23 0.24
N ALA A 183 13.93 15.11 0.95
CA ALA A 183 14.39 14.90 2.30
C ALA A 183 15.90 14.54 2.39
N GLY A 184 16.60 14.44 1.25
CA GLY A 184 18.03 14.08 1.22
C GLY A 184 18.32 12.61 1.56
N ILE A 185 17.31 11.72 1.52
CA ILE A 185 17.49 10.30 1.82
C ILE A 185 18.07 9.59 0.56
N PRO A 186 19.31 9.10 0.64
CA PRO A 186 19.99 8.50 -0.51
C PRO A 186 19.39 7.16 -0.92
N VAL A 187 19.63 6.77 -2.17
CA VAL A 187 19.24 5.46 -2.72
C VAL A 187 20.46 4.79 -3.35
N THR A 188 20.71 3.56 -2.93
CA THR A 188 21.66 2.69 -3.64
C THR A 188 20.88 1.85 -4.66
N ARG A 189 21.30 1.88 -5.92
CA ARG A 189 20.72 1.06 -7.00
C ARG A 189 21.72 -0.01 -7.41
N ALA A 190 21.29 -1.27 -7.34
CA ALA A 190 22.02 -2.41 -7.89
C ALA A 190 21.14 -3.01 -9.00
N PRO A 191 21.46 -2.79 -10.28
CA PRO A 191 20.76 -3.45 -11.37
C PRO A 191 21.08 -4.95 -11.31
N TYR A 192 20.11 -5.78 -11.65
CA TYR A 192 20.30 -7.19 -11.94
C TYR A 192 20.43 -7.34 -13.46
N ASP A 193 21.45 -8.04 -13.90
CA ASP A 193 21.67 -8.39 -15.32
C ASP A 193 20.77 -9.56 -15.72
#